data_782e0113d3c312887a335cf4fc78d287
#
_entry.id   782e0113d3c312887a335cf4fc78d287
#
_cell.length_a   1.000
_cell.length_b   1.000
_cell.length_c   1.000
_cell.angle_alpha   90.00
_cell.angle_beta   90.00
_cell.angle_gamma   90.00
#
_symmetry.space_group_name_H-M   'P 1'
#
loop_
_entity.id
_entity.type
_entity.pdbx_description
1 polymer ?
#
loop_
_entity_poly.entity_id
_entity_poly.type
_entity_poly.pdbx_seq_one_letter_code
_entity_poly.pdbx_strand_id
1 'polypeptide(L)' 'MLIFDYPSKKELKTRIGEPLNYIETSIFGAEYKLTGQLTGCNRPHITGHKREFFANVNMLDGKIIGVK' A
#
# COMPACT_ATOMS: atom_id res chain seq x y z
N MET A 1 -0.05 7.16 -8.11
CA MET A 1 -0.52 5.93 -7.44
C MET A 1 0.56 5.41 -6.50
N LEU A 2 0.18 4.98 -5.32
CA LEU A 2 1.13 4.38 -4.40
C LEU A 2 1.53 2.98 -4.84
N ILE A 3 2.77 2.59 -4.52
CA ILE A 3 3.24 1.24 -4.70
C ILE A 3 3.33 0.59 -3.33
N PHE A 4 2.56 -0.47 -3.12
CA PHE A 4 2.56 -1.23 -1.88
C PHE A 4 3.63 -2.32 -1.97
N ASP A 5 4.68 -2.22 -1.15
CA ASP A 5 5.81 -3.14 -1.22
C ASP A 5 5.53 -4.42 -0.44
N TYR A 6 4.66 -5.25 -1.01
CA TYR A 6 4.25 -6.53 -0.44
C TYR A 6 4.13 -7.58 -1.55
N PRO A 7 4.42 -8.85 -1.25
CA PRO A 7 4.38 -9.91 -2.28
C PRO A 7 2.97 -10.27 -2.72
N SER A 8 1.96 -10.04 -1.89
CA SER A 8 0.58 -10.35 -2.22
C SER A 8 -0.37 -9.53 -1.37
N LYS A 9 -1.63 -9.45 -1.79
CA LYS A 9 -2.68 -8.80 -1.02
C LYS A 9 -2.91 -9.51 0.32
N LYS A 10 -2.77 -10.83 0.33
CA LYS A 10 -2.89 -11.61 1.56
C LYS A 10 -1.83 -11.20 2.58
N GLU A 11 -0.60 -11.03 2.12
CA GLU A 11 0.49 -10.57 2.98
C GLU A 11 0.23 -9.17 3.52
N LEU A 12 -0.27 -8.28 2.66
CA LEU A 12 -0.64 -6.93 3.07
C LEU A 12 -1.72 -6.97 4.16
N LYS A 13 -2.70 -7.86 4.04
CA LYS A 13 -3.76 -8.00 5.04
C LYS A 13 -3.24 -8.48 6.39
N THR A 14 -2.13 -9.21 6.42
CA THR A 14 -1.52 -9.65 7.69
C THR A 14 -0.83 -8.52 8.43
N ARG A 15 -0.65 -7.38 7.78
CA ARG A 15 0.05 -6.22 8.35
C ARG A 15 -0.89 -5.18 8.95
N ILE A 16 -2.14 -5.53 9.17
CA ILE A 16 -3.09 -4.65 9.84
C ILE A 16 -2.58 -4.36 11.25
N GLY A 17 -2.59 -3.08 11.62
CA GLY A 17 -2.03 -2.61 12.89
C GLY A 17 -0.59 -2.16 12.81
N GLU A 18 0.05 -2.30 11.65
CA GLU A 18 1.43 -1.89 11.42
C GLU A 18 1.49 -0.72 10.44
N PRO A 19 2.59 0.05 10.43
CA PRO A 19 2.79 1.09 9.42
C PRO A 19 2.84 0.51 8.01
N LEU A 20 2.37 1.27 7.03
CA LEU A 20 2.39 0.85 5.63
C LEU A 20 3.79 0.97 5.05
N ASN A 21 4.25 -0.09 4.37
CA ASN A 21 5.49 -0.06 3.61
C ASN A 21 5.13 0.26 2.15
N TYR A 22 5.50 1.44 1.67
CA TYR A 22 5.07 1.93 0.37
C TYR A 22 6.17 2.71 -0.34
N ILE A 23 5.98 2.89 -1.66
CA ILE A 23 6.81 3.76 -2.48
C ILE A 23 5.90 4.84 -3.08
N GLU A 24 6.26 6.10 -2.88
CA GLU A 24 5.50 7.23 -3.44
C GLU A 24 6.01 7.56 -4.84
N THR A 25 5.12 7.54 -5.83
CA THR A 25 5.48 7.79 -7.24
C THR A 25 4.83 9.04 -7.82
N SER A 26 4.02 9.75 -7.06
CA SER A 26 3.34 10.94 -7.55
C SER A 26 4.31 12.09 -7.78
N ILE A 27 4.23 12.71 -8.96
CA ILE A 27 5.05 13.89 -9.28
C ILE A 27 4.33 15.21 -8.98
N PHE A 28 3.04 15.14 -8.65
CA PHE A 28 2.22 16.34 -8.39
C PHE A 28 1.86 16.49 -6.92
N GLY A 29 2.48 15.72 -6.06
CA GLY A 29 2.23 15.77 -4.62
C GLY A 29 2.04 14.39 -4.04
N ALA A 30 2.17 14.29 -2.72
CA ALA A 30 2.08 13.01 -2.04
C ALA A 30 0.65 12.48 -2.03
N GLU A 31 0.48 11.20 -2.37
CA GLU A 31 -0.80 10.52 -2.27
C GLU A 31 -0.98 9.86 -0.91
N TYR A 32 0.12 9.67 -0.18
CA TYR A 32 0.09 9.02 1.13
C TYR A 32 -0.61 9.90 2.17
N LYS A 33 -1.46 9.26 2.97
CA LYS A 33 -2.17 9.89 4.07
C LYS A 33 -1.99 9.06 5.32
N LEU A 34 -1.80 9.73 6.47
CA LEU A 34 -1.75 9.04 7.76
C LEU A 34 -3.11 8.47 8.15
N THR A 35 -4.18 9.14 7.73
CA THR A 35 -5.56 8.72 8.00
C THR A 35 -6.35 8.84 6.72
N GLY A 36 -7.12 7.81 6.38
CA GLY A 36 -7.96 7.80 5.20
C GLY A 36 -7.71 6.56 4.33
N GLN A 37 -8.28 6.57 3.14
CA GLN A 37 -8.16 5.45 2.20
C GLN A 37 -7.08 5.72 1.16
N LEU A 38 -6.23 4.73 0.95
CA LEU A 38 -5.18 4.77 -0.06
C LEU A 38 -5.45 3.69 -1.10
N THR A 39 -5.18 4.01 -2.37
CA THR A 39 -5.34 3.06 -3.48
C THR A 39 -3.99 2.87 -4.15
N GLY A 40 -3.64 1.64 -4.44
CA GLY A 40 -2.38 1.33 -5.11
C GLY A 40 -2.25 -0.12 -5.52
N CYS A 41 -1.06 -0.45 -6.00
CA CYS A 41 -0.70 -1.80 -6.40
C CYS A 41 0.75 -2.06 -6.03
N ASN A 42 1.19 -3.33 -6.14
CA ASN A 42 2.56 -3.66 -5.74
C ASN A 42 3.60 -3.50 -6.85
N ARG A 43 3.20 -3.25 -8.09
CA ARG A 43 4.11 -3.06 -9.23
C ARG A 43 5.31 -4.03 -9.23
N PRO A 44 5.12 -5.32 -9.56
CA PRO A 44 6.18 -6.33 -9.42
C PRO A 44 7.49 -6.00 -10.15
N HIS A 45 7.41 -5.31 -11.28
CA HIS A 45 8.59 -4.94 -12.05
C HIS A 45 9.46 -3.89 -11.35
N ILE A 46 8.93 -3.21 -10.35
CA ILE A 46 9.68 -2.23 -9.55
C ILE A 46 10.10 -2.86 -8.22
N THR A 47 9.17 -3.56 -7.55
CA THR A 47 9.43 -4.12 -6.22
C THR A 47 10.12 -5.48 -6.27
N GLY A 48 10.10 -6.15 -7.43
CA GLY A 48 10.70 -7.48 -7.57
C GLY A 48 9.79 -8.62 -7.15
N HIS A 49 8.56 -8.36 -6.80
CA HIS A 49 7.60 -9.40 -6.45
C HIS A 49 7.08 -10.11 -7.70
N LYS A 50 6.53 -11.31 -7.53
CA LYS A 50 6.11 -12.15 -8.65
C LYS A 50 4.70 -11.86 -9.13
N ARG A 51 3.82 -11.42 -8.24
CA ARG A 51 2.41 -11.19 -8.55
C ARG A 51 2.04 -9.74 -8.40
N GLU A 52 1.22 -9.25 -9.33
CA GLU A 52 0.62 -7.95 -9.24
C GLU A 52 -0.74 -8.05 -8.55
N PHE A 53 -1.01 -7.11 -7.65
CA PHE A 53 -2.34 -6.97 -7.05
C PHE A 53 -2.68 -5.50 -6.90
N PHE A 54 -3.98 -5.20 -6.88
CA PHE A 54 -4.49 -3.87 -6.58
C PHE A 54 -5.22 -3.92 -5.25
N ALA A 55 -5.10 -2.89 -4.45
CA ALA A 55 -5.72 -2.87 -3.14
C ALA A 55 -6.10 -1.46 -2.73
N ASN A 56 -7.12 -1.38 -1.87
CA ASN A 56 -7.47 -0.18 -1.14
C ASN A 56 -7.10 -0.42 0.33
N VAL A 57 -6.31 0.48 0.89
CA VAL A 57 -5.84 0.39 2.26
C VAL A 57 -6.44 1.52 3.07
N ASN A 58 -7.08 1.17 4.18
CA ASN A 58 -7.58 2.15 5.13
C ASN A 58 -6.54 2.37 6.22
N MET A 59 -6.23 3.64 6.48
CA MET A 59 -5.21 4.04 7.44
C MET A 59 -5.82 4.86 8.57
N LEU A 60 -5.23 4.73 9.75
CA LEU A 60 -5.55 5.57 10.91
C LEU A 60 -4.27 5.80 11.70
N ASP A 61 -3.90 7.07 11.87
CA ASP A 61 -2.70 7.49 12.61
C ASP A 61 -1.42 6.78 12.16
N GLY A 62 -1.28 6.61 10.85
CA GLY A 62 -0.10 5.99 10.24
C GLY A 62 -0.09 4.47 10.27
N LYS A 63 -1.17 3.84 10.70
CA LYS A 63 -1.28 2.38 10.77
C LYS A 63 -2.39 1.86 9.86
N ILE A 64 -2.18 0.67 9.32
CA ILE A 64 -3.18 0.00 8.49
C ILE A 64 -4.27 -0.53 9.39
N ILE A 65 -5.53 -0.17 9.10
CA ILE A 65 -6.69 -0.67 9.85
C ILE A 65 -7.58 -1.59 9.01
N GLY A 66 -7.39 -1.59 7.70
CA GLY A 66 -8.16 -2.47 6.82
C GLY A 66 -7.56 -2.50 5.43
N VAL A 67 -7.79 -3.59 4.71
CA VAL A 67 -7.32 -3.80 3.34
C VAL A 67 -8.44 -4.44 2.53
N LYS A 68 -8.70 -3.91 1.35
CA LYS A 68 -9.70 -4.47 0.43
C LYS A 68 -9.11 -4.74 -0.95
#